data_5b991b53cfa81717d1d58ed2c1a0b0df
#
_entry.id   5b991b53cfa81717d1d58ed2c1a0b0df
#
_cell.length_a   1.000
_cell.length_b   1.000
_cell.length_c   1.000
_cell.angle_alpha   90.00
_cell.angle_beta   90.00
_cell.angle_gamma   90.00
#
_symmetry.space_group_name_H-M   'P 1'
#
loop_
_entity.id
_entity.type
_entity.pdbx_description
1 polymer ?
#
loop_
_entity_poly.entity_id
_entity_poly.type
_entity_poly.pdbx_seq_one_letter_code
_entity_poly.pdbx_strand_id
1 'polypeptide(L)'
;MATYYDLVIIGAGPGGYTAAIKGASFGMKVAVVDENKLGGVCINRGCIPTKALLHASNIFSMMQHGDEFGVSTDFISFDFAKMQDYKKRSVRRYRGEIQK
;
A
#
# COMPACT_ATOMS: atom_id res chain seq x y z
N MET A 1 -10.08 35.19 -0.07
CA MET A 1 -10.42 34.95 1.34
C MET A 1 -9.44 33.94 1.94
N ALA A 2 -8.84 34.25 3.08
CA ALA A 2 -7.90 33.33 3.71
C ALA A 2 -8.65 32.16 4.34
N THR A 3 -8.07 30.94 4.23
CA THR A 3 -8.56 29.76 4.89
C THR A 3 -7.61 29.40 6.02
N TYR A 4 -8.15 29.08 7.18
CA TYR A 4 -7.39 28.79 8.38
C TYR A 4 -7.52 27.32 8.76
N TYR A 5 -6.39 26.71 9.19
CA TYR A 5 -6.32 25.33 9.64
C TYR A 5 -5.65 25.30 11.01
N ASP A 6 -6.08 24.38 11.86
CA ASP A 6 -5.43 24.14 13.15
C ASP A 6 -4.10 23.44 12.99
N LEU A 7 -3.96 22.60 11.96
CA LEU A 7 -2.78 21.81 11.69
C LEU A 7 -2.59 21.67 10.19
N VAL A 8 -1.39 21.97 9.71
CA VAL A 8 -1.01 21.74 8.31
C VAL A 8 0.18 20.78 8.30
N ILE A 9 0.06 19.70 7.54
CA ILE A 9 1.09 18.68 7.43
C ILE A 9 1.63 18.67 6.02
N ILE A 10 2.94 18.75 5.88
CA ILE A 10 3.63 18.65 4.61
C ILE A 10 4.15 17.23 4.48
N GLY A 11 3.58 16.47 3.54
CA GLY A 11 3.92 15.08 3.31
C GLY A 11 2.80 14.13 3.75
N ALA A 12 2.26 13.36 2.81
CA ALA A 12 1.14 12.44 3.02
C ALA A 12 1.61 10.97 3.10
N GLY A 13 2.83 10.74 3.57
CA GLY A 13 3.34 9.41 3.88
C GLY A 13 2.80 8.89 5.21
N PRO A 14 3.29 7.73 5.68
CA PRO A 14 2.76 7.11 6.92
C PRO A 14 2.75 8.01 8.14
N GLY A 15 3.80 8.81 8.33
CA GLY A 15 3.84 9.79 9.44
C GLY A 15 2.80 10.89 9.25
N GLY A 16 2.70 11.42 8.04
CA GLY A 16 1.81 12.53 7.72
C GLY A 16 0.34 12.16 7.81
N TYR A 17 -0.10 11.13 7.11
CA TYR A 17 -1.51 10.74 7.14
C TYR A 17 -1.92 10.23 8.52
N THR A 18 -1.04 9.54 9.24
CA THR A 18 -1.34 9.08 10.60
C THR A 18 -1.56 10.27 11.53
N ALA A 19 -0.69 11.28 11.47
CA ALA A 19 -0.85 12.51 12.27
C ALA A 19 -2.12 13.25 11.89
N ALA A 20 -2.46 13.31 10.59
CA ALA A 20 -3.67 13.98 10.12
C ALA A 20 -4.93 13.32 10.66
N ILE A 21 -5.00 11.99 10.58
CA ILE A 21 -6.15 11.22 11.07
C ILE A 21 -6.29 11.43 12.58
N LYS A 22 -5.19 11.38 13.32
CA LYS A 22 -5.21 11.58 14.76
C LYS A 22 -5.63 13.00 15.13
N GLY A 23 -5.10 14.01 14.45
CA GLY A 23 -5.48 15.40 14.67
C GLY A 23 -6.97 15.63 14.39
N ALA A 24 -7.47 15.08 13.29
CA ALA A 24 -8.89 15.17 12.96
C ALA A 24 -9.77 14.48 14.01
N SER A 25 -9.32 13.39 14.60
CA SER A 25 -10.06 12.69 15.66
C SER A 25 -10.19 13.53 16.93
N PHE A 26 -9.33 14.52 17.13
CA PHE A 26 -9.41 15.48 18.23
C PHE A 26 -10.23 16.73 17.88
N GLY A 27 -10.88 16.74 16.72
CA GLY A 27 -11.70 17.87 16.30
C GLY A 27 -10.93 18.99 15.63
N MET A 28 -9.66 18.79 15.30
CA MET A 28 -8.86 19.79 14.63
C MET A 28 -9.22 19.87 13.14
N LYS A 29 -9.15 21.08 12.59
CA LYS A 29 -9.22 21.28 11.14
C LYS A 29 -7.84 21.08 10.55
N VAL A 30 -7.64 19.96 9.85
CA VAL A 30 -6.32 19.54 9.36
C VAL A 30 -6.26 19.62 7.84
N ALA A 31 -5.12 20.10 7.33
CA ALA A 31 -4.79 20.04 5.91
C ALA A 31 -3.50 19.24 5.74
N VAL A 32 -3.47 18.39 4.73
CA VAL A 32 -2.28 17.63 4.34
C VAL A 32 -1.90 18.04 2.92
N VAL A 33 -0.63 18.38 2.73
CA VAL A 33 -0.11 18.83 1.44
C VAL A 33 0.95 17.85 0.97
N ASP A 34 0.84 17.39 -0.26
CA ASP A 34 1.83 16.53 -0.89
C ASP A 34 1.89 16.84 -2.38
N GLU A 35 3.06 16.82 -2.95
CA GLU A 35 3.25 17.02 -4.41
C GLU A 35 2.98 15.73 -5.20
N ASN A 36 2.89 14.59 -4.52
CA ASN A 36 2.65 13.27 -5.11
C ASN A 36 1.34 12.67 -4.61
N LYS A 37 1.12 11.41 -4.97
CA LYS A 37 -0.08 10.68 -4.54
C LYS A 37 -0.06 10.42 -3.05
N LEU A 38 -1.24 10.41 -2.45
CA LEU A 38 -1.43 10.09 -1.04
C LEU A 38 -0.81 8.74 -0.69
N GLY A 39 -0.22 8.63 0.48
CA GLY A 39 0.38 7.39 0.99
C GLY A 39 1.90 7.38 1.00
N GLY A 40 2.55 8.29 0.29
CA GLY A 40 4.00 8.43 0.26
C GLY A 40 4.73 7.27 -0.39
N VAL A 41 6.01 7.14 -0.09
CA VAL A 41 6.86 6.10 -0.66
C VAL A 41 6.40 4.71 -0.24
N CYS A 42 6.06 4.51 1.03
CA CYS A 42 5.67 3.20 1.54
C CYS A 42 4.48 2.61 0.77
N ILE A 43 3.40 3.37 0.63
CA ILE A 43 2.18 2.88 -0.04
C ILE A 43 2.40 2.76 -1.55
N ASN A 44 3.02 3.74 -2.17
CA ASN A 44 3.06 3.85 -3.62
C ASN A 44 4.25 3.17 -4.28
N ARG A 45 5.42 3.17 -3.63
CA ARG A 45 6.68 2.74 -4.24
C ARG A 45 7.58 1.92 -3.32
N GLY A 46 7.15 1.63 -2.10
CA GLY A 46 7.97 0.93 -1.10
C GLY A 46 7.29 -0.29 -0.52
N CYS A 47 6.79 -0.15 0.70
CA CYS A 47 6.30 -1.27 1.52
C CYS A 47 5.22 -2.11 0.84
N ILE A 48 4.19 -1.48 0.32
CA ILE A 48 3.04 -2.20 -0.22
C ILE A 48 3.37 -2.90 -1.54
N PRO A 49 3.95 -2.24 -2.56
CA PRO A 49 4.32 -2.97 -3.77
C PRO A 49 5.39 -4.04 -3.52
N THR A 50 6.34 -3.80 -2.62
CA THR A 50 7.35 -4.79 -2.25
C THR A 50 6.72 -6.03 -1.63
N LYS A 51 5.83 -5.85 -0.65
CA LYS A 51 5.14 -6.97 0.01
C LYS A 51 4.22 -7.73 -0.93
N ALA A 52 3.55 -7.02 -1.85
CA ALA A 52 2.69 -7.66 -2.85
C ALA A 52 3.50 -8.60 -3.75
N LEU A 53 4.64 -8.14 -4.25
CA LEU A 53 5.51 -8.94 -5.10
C LEU A 53 6.14 -10.10 -4.33
N LEU A 54 6.56 -9.88 -3.09
CA LEU A 54 7.10 -10.94 -2.23
C LEU A 54 6.05 -12.00 -1.95
N HIS A 55 4.81 -11.61 -1.69
CA HIS A 55 3.72 -12.57 -1.46
C HIS A 55 3.47 -13.44 -2.69
N ALA A 56 3.40 -12.83 -3.88
CA ALA A 56 3.23 -13.56 -5.13
C ALA A 56 4.39 -14.54 -5.37
N SER A 57 5.63 -14.09 -5.14
CA SER A 57 6.80 -14.93 -5.34
C SER A 57 6.87 -16.08 -4.32
N ASN A 58 6.43 -15.85 -3.08
CA ASN A 58 6.36 -16.89 -2.05
C ASN A 58 5.33 -17.97 -2.41
N ILE A 59 4.19 -17.58 -2.98
CA ILE A 59 3.19 -18.55 -3.47
C ILE A 59 3.80 -19.43 -4.56
N PHE A 60 4.52 -18.85 -5.50
CA PHE A 60 5.20 -19.60 -6.55
C PHE A 60 6.23 -20.59 -5.96
N SER A 61 7.03 -20.13 -5.00
CA SER A 61 8.00 -20.98 -4.32
C SER A 61 7.34 -22.14 -3.56
N MET A 62 6.24 -21.86 -2.86
CA MET A 62 5.48 -22.90 -2.16
C MET A 62 4.92 -23.94 -3.10
N MET A 63 4.44 -23.54 -4.28
CA MET A 63 3.94 -24.45 -5.30
C MET A 63 5.05 -25.36 -5.82
N GLN A 64 6.28 -24.85 -5.98
CA GLN A 64 7.43 -25.65 -6.42
C GLN A 64 7.83 -26.70 -5.39
N HIS A 65 7.57 -26.45 -4.12
CA HIS A 65 7.96 -27.33 -3.01
C HIS A 65 6.76 -27.99 -2.31
N GLY A 66 5.61 -27.99 -2.99
CA GLY A 66 4.36 -28.54 -2.43
C GLY A 66 4.45 -30.02 -2.06
N ASP A 67 5.25 -30.79 -2.79
CA ASP A 67 5.44 -32.21 -2.54
C ASP A 67 5.97 -32.53 -1.14
N GLU A 68 6.76 -31.63 -0.56
CA GLU A 68 7.23 -31.74 0.83
C GLU A 68 6.07 -31.78 1.83
N PHE A 69 4.94 -31.20 1.44
CA PHE A 69 3.74 -31.08 2.28
C PHE A 69 2.60 -32.00 1.82
N GLY A 70 2.86 -32.91 0.90
CA GLY A 70 1.86 -33.79 0.37
C GLY A 70 0.94 -33.16 -0.69
N VAL A 71 1.33 -32.01 -1.23
CA VAL A 71 0.56 -31.32 -2.28
C VAL A 71 1.33 -31.43 -3.59
N SER A 72 0.65 -31.95 -4.63
CA SER A 72 1.26 -32.08 -5.96
C SER A 72 0.58 -31.16 -6.97
N THR A 73 1.40 -30.69 -7.91
CA THR A 73 0.93 -29.89 -9.04
C THR A 73 1.56 -30.44 -10.32
N ASP A 74 0.78 -30.46 -11.41
CA ASP A 74 1.28 -30.97 -12.69
C ASP A 74 2.17 -29.97 -13.41
N PHE A 75 1.76 -28.69 -13.35
CA PHE A 75 2.46 -27.63 -14.06
C PHE A 75 2.40 -26.33 -13.25
N ILE A 76 3.54 -25.69 -13.12
CA ILE A 76 3.67 -24.42 -12.38
C ILE A 76 4.25 -23.39 -13.32
N SER A 77 3.55 -22.28 -13.47
CA SER A 77 4.03 -21.14 -14.24
C SER A 77 3.62 -19.83 -13.55
N PHE A 78 4.18 -18.74 -14.00
CA PHE A 78 3.76 -17.43 -13.54
C PHE A 78 3.59 -16.49 -14.73
N ASP A 79 2.73 -15.50 -14.56
CA ASP A 79 2.52 -14.41 -15.50
C ASP A 79 2.95 -13.11 -14.82
N PHE A 80 4.08 -12.57 -15.24
CA PHE A 80 4.64 -11.37 -14.61
C PHE A 80 3.71 -10.17 -14.74
N ALA A 81 3.02 -10.05 -15.88
CA ALA A 81 2.06 -8.96 -16.08
C ALA A 81 0.91 -9.02 -15.06
N LYS A 82 0.39 -10.22 -14.78
CA LYS A 82 -0.64 -10.41 -13.75
C LYS A 82 -0.11 -10.13 -12.35
N MET A 83 1.15 -10.47 -12.06
CA MET A 83 1.79 -10.14 -10.79
C MET A 83 1.90 -8.62 -10.62
N GLN A 84 2.26 -7.90 -11.67
CA GLN A 84 2.30 -6.44 -11.66
C GLN A 84 0.91 -5.84 -11.46
N ASP A 85 -0.13 -6.42 -12.06
CA ASP A 85 -1.51 -5.98 -11.86
C ASP A 85 -1.96 -6.20 -10.41
N TYR A 86 -1.61 -7.31 -9.81
CA TYR A 86 -1.85 -7.57 -8.40
C TYR A 86 -1.19 -6.51 -7.51
N LYS A 87 0.07 -6.20 -7.79
CA LYS A 87 0.80 -5.13 -7.10
C LYS A 87 0.06 -3.80 -7.19
N LYS A 88 -0.34 -3.41 -8.41
CA LYS A 88 -1.04 -2.14 -8.64
C LYS A 88 -2.38 -2.07 -7.91
N ARG A 89 -3.13 -3.17 -7.90
CA ARG A 89 -4.40 -3.25 -7.16
C ARG A 89 -4.18 -3.12 -5.65
N SER A 90 -3.13 -3.73 -5.12
CA SER A 90 -2.79 -3.63 -3.70
C SER A 90 -2.49 -2.19 -3.31
N VAL A 91 -1.69 -1.49 -4.11
CA VAL A 91 -1.36 -0.08 -3.87
C VAL A 91 -2.62 0.77 -3.89
N ARG A 92 -3.48 0.60 -4.90
CA ARG A 92 -4.74 1.37 -5.01
C ARG A 92 -5.67 1.11 -3.83
N ARG A 93 -5.75 -0.13 -3.37
CA ARG A 93 -6.57 -0.50 -2.21
C ARG A 93 -6.12 0.23 -0.95
N TYR A 94 -4.83 0.18 -0.64
CA TYR A 94 -4.30 0.83 0.57
C TYR A 94 -4.39 2.36 0.47
N ARG A 95 -4.18 2.92 -0.70
CA ARG A 95 -4.37 4.36 -0.90
C ARG A 95 -5.84 4.76 -0.65
N GLY A 96 -6.78 3.96 -1.13
CA GLY A 96 -8.21 4.18 -0.90
C GLY A 96 -8.60 4.11 0.57
N GLU A 97 -8.00 3.20 1.34
CA GLU A 97 -8.22 3.11 2.79
C GLU A 97 -7.79 4.40 3.51
N ILE A 98 -6.69 5.00 3.09
CA ILE A 98 -6.19 6.24 3.68
C ILE A 98 -7.13 7.41 3.38
N GLN A 99 -7.73 7.44 2.19
CA GLN A 99 -8.62 8.51 1.78
C GLN A 99 -9.97 8.52 2.51
N LYS A 100 -10.34 7.42 3.12
CA LYS A 100 -11.55 7.36 3.92
C LYS A 100 -11.35 8.08 5.26
#